data_2457aa43cd3157fe46d4f1de0c74e86d
#
_entry.id   2457aa43cd3157fe46d4f1de0c74e86d
#
_cell.length_a   1.000
_cell.length_b   1.000
_cell.length_c   1.000
_cell.angle_alpha   90.00
_cell.angle_beta   90.00
_cell.angle_gamma   90.00
#
_symmetry.space_group_name_H-M   'P 1'
#
loop_
_entity.id
_entity.type
_entity.pdbx_description
1 polymer ?
#
loop_
_entity_poly.entity_id
_entity_poly.type
_entity_poly.pdbx_seq_one_letter_code
_entity_poly.pdbx_strand_id
1 'polypeptide(L)'
;DAVAVYLREMGKHELLTKEEEVKIFKRIEKARRKANRILNAQVGTYRRYTELGHKILNGEVRFDEKVDTESKERYLKGLEHLLVVLTTRTNASKDPARVYRRFNFKQSVIDGWCEEVANLGNEEMIKTLKDLNKAKSEMIEANLRLVIAMAKKYNKRGVSLLDLIQEGNMGLMKAVEKFEYKRGYKFSTYATWWVRQAISAAVCEQGRTIRVPMHMIDTINKIL
;
A
#
# COMPACT_ATOMS: atom_id res chain seq x y z
N ASP A 1 -31.32 -2.25 9.77
CA ASP A 1 -30.48 -2.94 8.77
C ASP A 1 -29.10 -2.26 8.73
N ALA A 2 -28.04 -3.02 9.07
CA ALA A 2 -26.66 -2.53 9.10
C ALA A 2 -26.21 -1.97 7.73
N VAL A 3 -26.68 -2.56 6.64
CA VAL A 3 -26.40 -2.08 5.27
C VAL A 3 -26.97 -0.69 5.04
N ALA A 4 -28.21 -0.45 5.48
CA ALA A 4 -28.86 0.85 5.32
C ALA A 4 -28.16 1.96 6.11
N VAL A 5 -27.69 1.64 7.33
CA VAL A 5 -26.92 2.59 8.15
C VAL A 5 -25.58 2.93 7.45
N TYR A 6 -24.85 1.90 6.98
CA TYR A 6 -23.60 2.09 6.27
C TYR A 6 -23.77 2.95 5.00
N LEU A 7 -24.77 2.64 4.19
CA LEU A 7 -25.06 3.42 2.96
C LEU A 7 -25.41 4.87 3.25
N ARG A 8 -26.13 5.14 4.35
CA ARG A 8 -26.48 6.50 4.77
C ARG A 8 -25.25 7.30 5.23
N GLU A 9 -24.35 6.67 5.98
CA GLU A 9 -23.11 7.33 6.42
C GLU A 9 -22.20 7.64 5.21
N MET A 10 -22.06 6.70 4.27
CA MET A 10 -21.29 6.90 3.05
C MET A 10 -21.85 8.00 2.14
N GLY A 11 -23.18 8.23 2.19
CA GLY A 11 -23.83 9.30 1.44
C GLY A 11 -23.47 10.72 1.88
N LYS A 12 -22.90 10.88 3.07
CA LYS A 12 -22.47 12.19 3.62
C LYS A 12 -21.18 12.74 2.99
N HIS A 13 -20.36 11.87 2.39
CA HIS A 13 -19.09 12.26 1.80
C HIS A 13 -19.32 12.81 0.38
N GLU A 14 -18.81 14.00 0.12
CA GLU A 14 -18.87 14.64 -1.19
C GLU A 14 -17.92 13.96 -2.19
N LEU A 15 -18.29 14.00 -3.47
CA LEU A 15 -17.44 13.50 -4.54
C LEU A 15 -16.34 14.52 -4.84
N LEU A 16 -15.11 14.04 -4.96
CA LEU A 16 -13.97 14.89 -5.29
C LEU A 16 -13.89 15.18 -6.79
N THR A 17 -13.51 16.39 -7.11
CA THR A 17 -13.08 16.78 -8.45
C THR A 17 -11.66 16.24 -8.71
N LYS A 18 -11.25 16.18 -9.98
CA LYS A 18 -9.88 15.75 -10.34
C LYS A 18 -8.80 16.62 -9.69
N GLU A 19 -9.04 17.90 -9.57
CA GLU A 19 -8.12 18.88 -8.96
C GLU A 19 -7.97 18.62 -7.44
N GLU A 20 -9.06 18.27 -6.77
CA GLU A 20 -9.08 17.92 -5.34
C GLU A 20 -8.37 16.58 -5.09
N GLU A 21 -8.61 15.58 -5.93
CA GLU A 21 -7.85 14.31 -5.89
C GLU A 21 -6.35 14.60 -5.94
N VAL A 22 -5.89 15.40 -6.89
CA VAL A 22 -4.47 15.76 -7.04
C VAL A 22 -3.95 16.52 -5.82
N LYS A 23 -4.74 17.43 -5.21
CA LYS A 23 -4.35 18.14 -3.99
C LYS A 23 -4.13 17.16 -2.83
N ILE A 24 -5.03 16.19 -2.64
CA ILE A 24 -4.91 15.19 -1.57
C ILE A 24 -3.68 14.32 -1.82
N PHE A 25 -3.45 13.83 -3.06
CA PHE A 25 -2.26 13.03 -3.37
C PHE A 25 -0.95 13.80 -3.19
N LYS A 26 -0.91 15.09 -3.49
CA LYS A 26 0.25 15.95 -3.16
C LYS A 26 0.48 16.04 -1.65
N ARG A 27 -0.58 16.10 -0.83
CA ARG A 27 -0.46 16.07 0.64
C ARG A 27 0.11 14.72 1.11
N ILE A 28 -0.39 13.61 0.57
CA ILE A 28 0.13 12.25 0.86
C ILE A 28 1.62 12.16 0.50
N GLU A 29 2.00 12.58 -0.71
CA GLU A 29 3.40 12.56 -1.15
C GLU A 29 4.30 13.43 -0.26
N LYS A 30 3.84 14.65 0.10
CA LYS A 30 4.58 15.56 1.00
C LYS A 30 4.76 14.96 2.39
N ALA A 31 3.73 14.34 2.97
CA ALA A 31 3.80 13.70 4.27
C ALA A 31 4.75 12.48 4.25
N ARG A 32 4.67 11.63 3.21
CA ARG A 32 5.62 10.52 3.02
C ARG A 32 7.06 10.98 2.90
N ARG A 33 7.32 12.00 2.09
CA ARG A 33 8.68 12.56 1.96
C ARG A 33 9.19 13.11 3.28
N LYS A 34 8.33 13.72 4.09
CA LYS A 34 8.68 14.23 5.41
C LYS A 34 8.98 13.07 6.36
N ALA A 35 8.13 12.04 6.43
CA ALA A 35 8.35 10.85 7.25
C ALA A 35 9.68 10.17 6.90
N ASN A 36 9.96 9.96 5.61
CA ASN A 36 11.23 9.38 5.15
C ASN A 36 12.45 10.26 5.53
N ARG A 37 12.30 11.59 5.52
CA ARG A 37 13.38 12.49 5.96
C ARG A 37 13.65 12.33 7.45
N ILE A 38 12.60 12.30 8.28
CA ILE A 38 12.72 12.11 9.74
C ILE A 38 13.34 10.74 10.02
N LEU A 39 12.87 9.67 9.37
CA LEU A 39 13.45 8.33 9.52
C LEU A 39 14.93 8.31 9.18
N ASN A 40 15.32 8.89 8.04
CA ASN A 40 16.70 8.87 7.56
C ASN A 40 17.65 9.74 8.41
N ALA A 41 17.11 10.66 9.21
CA ALA A 41 17.86 11.45 10.16
C ALA A 41 18.06 10.75 11.53
N GLN A 42 17.36 9.62 11.78
CA GLN A 42 17.46 8.90 13.05
C GLN A 42 18.80 8.16 13.16
N VAL A 43 19.39 8.24 14.35
CA VAL A 43 20.57 7.44 14.70
C VAL A 43 20.20 5.95 14.60
N GLY A 44 21.00 5.19 13.87
CA GLY A 44 20.77 3.74 13.72
C GLY A 44 19.87 3.35 12.52
N THR A 45 19.34 4.29 11.74
CA THR A 45 18.61 3.94 10.50
C THR A 45 19.44 3.07 9.56
N TYR A 46 20.76 3.30 9.48
CA TYR A 46 21.66 2.47 8.70
C TYR A 46 21.61 0.99 9.13
N ARG A 47 21.45 0.70 10.43
CA ARG A 47 21.35 -0.68 10.95
C ARG A 47 20.12 -1.38 10.38
N ARG A 48 18.96 -0.70 10.34
CA ARG A 48 17.73 -1.28 9.75
C ARG A 48 17.94 -1.68 8.29
N TYR A 49 18.60 -0.83 7.52
CA TYR A 49 18.89 -1.12 6.11
C TYR A 49 19.90 -2.26 5.96
N THR A 50 20.98 -2.28 6.78
CA THR A 50 22.00 -3.34 6.73
C THR A 50 21.44 -4.68 7.20
N GLU A 51 20.74 -4.71 8.33
CA GLU A 51 20.14 -5.95 8.86
C GLU A 51 19.14 -6.56 7.89
N LEU A 52 18.25 -5.76 7.32
CA LEU A 52 17.30 -6.28 6.33
C LEU A 52 18.03 -6.72 5.05
N GLY A 53 19.05 -5.98 4.61
CA GLY A 53 19.86 -6.35 3.46
C GLY A 53 20.56 -7.70 3.66
N HIS A 54 21.17 -7.94 4.82
CA HIS A 54 21.76 -9.24 5.16
C HIS A 54 20.73 -10.36 5.23
N LYS A 55 19.58 -10.15 5.86
CA LYS A 55 18.49 -11.14 5.90
C LYS A 55 17.99 -11.54 4.51
N ILE A 56 17.96 -10.58 3.58
CA ILE A 56 17.60 -10.86 2.18
C ILE A 56 18.69 -11.67 1.48
N LEU A 57 19.97 -11.35 1.67
CA LEU A 57 21.11 -12.10 1.10
C LEU A 57 21.16 -13.54 1.62
N ASN A 58 20.95 -13.71 2.93
CA ASN A 58 20.94 -15.03 3.57
C ASN A 58 19.68 -15.86 3.25
N GLY A 59 18.68 -15.28 2.58
CA GLY A 59 17.42 -15.96 2.28
C GLY A 59 16.48 -16.15 3.49
N GLU A 60 16.76 -15.46 4.61
CA GLU A 60 15.94 -15.52 5.83
C GLU A 60 14.56 -14.83 5.65
N VAL A 61 14.47 -13.97 4.66
CA VAL A 61 13.24 -13.20 4.36
C VAL A 61 12.89 -13.31 2.88
N ARG A 62 11.61 -13.45 2.57
CA ARG A 62 11.15 -13.52 1.18
C ARG A 62 11.42 -12.21 0.45
N PHE A 63 12.20 -12.31 -0.61
CA PHE A 63 12.61 -11.19 -1.46
C PHE A 63 11.41 -10.36 -1.96
N ASP A 64 10.42 -11.05 -2.52
CA ASP A 64 9.25 -10.44 -3.15
C ASP A 64 8.38 -9.65 -2.18
N GLU A 65 8.48 -9.89 -0.88
CA GLU A 65 7.75 -9.17 0.15
C GLU A 65 8.41 -7.86 0.56
N LYS A 66 9.73 -7.75 0.39
CA LYS A 66 10.54 -6.64 0.95
C LYS A 66 11.09 -5.69 -0.09
N VAL A 67 11.30 -6.15 -1.31
CA VAL A 67 11.97 -5.37 -2.37
C VAL A 67 11.02 -5.12 -3.54
N ASP A 68 11.12 -3.93 -4.14
CA ASP A 68 10.35 -3.51 -5.30
C ASP A 68 11.25 -3.50 -6.55
N THR A 69 11.52 -4.70 -7.09
CA THR A 69 12.30 -4.86 -8.33
C THR A 69 11.92 -6.16 -9.05
N GLU A 70 11.99 -6.15 -10.37
CA GLU A 70 11.64 -7.29 -11.23
C GLU A 70 12.77 -8.33 -11.34
N SER A 71 14.04 -7.91 -11.20
CA SER A 71 15.19 -8.79 -11.38
C SER A 71 15.92 -9.08 -10.08
N LYS A 72 15.58 -10.23 -9.46
CA LYS A 72 16.17 -10.70 -8.21
C LYS A 72 17.69 -10.87 -8.29
N GLU A 73 18.18 -11.56 -9.31
CA GLU A 73 19.62 -11.87 -9.44
C GLU A 73 20.48 -10.62 -9.58
N ARG A 74 20.05 -9.68 -10.43
CA ARG A 74 20.74 -8.41 -10.61
C ARG A 74 20.73 -7.56 -9.34
N TYR A 75 19.62 -7.59 -8.62
CA TYR A 75 19.49 -6.88 -7.35
C TYR A 75 20.43 -7.43 -6.29
N LEU A 76 20.47 -8.75 -6.08
CA LEU A 76 21.31 -9.39 -5.06
C LEU A 76 22.81 -9.09 -5.28
N LYS A 77 23.29 -9.14 -6.52
CA LYS A 77 24.68 -8.72 -6.88
C LYS A 77 24.96 -7.25 -6.51
N GLY A 78 23.99 -6.37 -6.71
CA GLY A 78 24.10 -4.95 -6.34
C GLY A 78 23.99 -4.71 -4.83
N LEU A 79 23.24 -5.55 -4.12
CA LEU A 79 22.97 -5.39 -2.68
C LEU A 79 24.23 -5.54 -1.83
N GLU A 80 25.08 -6.53 -2.14
CA GLU A 80 26.37 -6.70 -1.46
C GLU A 80 27.23 -5.43 -1.52
N HIS A 81 27.35 -4.85 -2.72
CA HIS A 81 28.09 -3.60 -2.90
C HIS A 81 27.42 -2.43 -2.14
N LEU A 82 26.08 -2.36 -2.11
CA LEU A 82 25.39 -1.33 -1.35
C LEU A 82 25.60 -1.44 0.16
N LEU A 83 25.64 -2.67 0.68
CA LEU A 83 25.94 -2.92 2.10
C LEU A 83 27.36 -2.48 2.47
N VAL A 84 28.35 -2.80 1.65
CA VAL A 84 29.72 -2.33 1.84
C VAL A 84 29.78 -0.80 1.81
N VAL A 85 29.13 -0.16 0.84
CA VAL A 85 29.08 1.31 0.76
C VAL A 85 28.41 1.93 1.98
N LEU A 86 27.35 1.31 2.49
CA LEU A 86 26.61 1.81 3.66
C LEU A 86 27.44 1.68 4.94
N THR A 87 28.18 0.57 5.13
CA THR A 87 29.02 0.36 6.31
C THR A 87 30.30 1.20 6.30
N THR A 88 30.90 1.40 5.13
CA THR A 88 32.18 2.15 5.01
C THR A 88 31.99 3.66 4.91
N ARG A 89 30.85 4.13 4.38
CA ARG A 89 30.59 5.56 4.10
C ARG A 89 29.63 6.26 5.04
N THR A 90 29.12 5.62 6.08
CA THR A 90 28.19 6.25 7.04
C THR A 90 28.73 7.51 7.69
N ASN A 91 30.07 7.63 7.80
CA ASN A 91 30.73 8.83 8.34
C ASN A 91 31.13 9.86 7.27
N ALA A 92 31.05 9.55 5.98
CA ALA A 92 31.60 10.39 4.91
C ALA A 92 30.55 10.85 3.85
N SER A 93 29.32 10.32 3.88
CA SER A 93 28.31 10.68 2.89
C SER A 93 27.55 11.93 3.33
N LYS A 94 27.65 12.99 2.50
CA LYS A 94 26.88 14.23 2.67
C LYS A 94 25.34 14.02 2.53
N ASP A 95 24.89 12.92 1.95
CA ASP A 95 23.46 12.58 1.79
C ASP A 95 23.23 11.06 1.92
N PRO A 96 23.07 10.54 3.15
CA PRO A 96 22.78 9.13 3.37
C PRO A 96 21.45 8.70 2.76
N ALA A 97 20.47 9.60 2.61
CA ALA A 97 19.17 9.31 2.02
C ALA A 97 19.27 8.88 0.54
N ARG A 98 20.33 9.32 -0.16
CA ARG A 98 20.61 8.87 -1.54
C ARG A 98 21.03 7.41 -1.62
N VAL A 99 21.78 6.95 -0.60
CA VAL A 99 22.18 5.54 -0.51
C VAL A 99 20.98 4.67 -0.14
N TYR A 100 20.18 5.08 0.84
CA TYR A 100 18.99 4.34 1.27
C TYR A 100 17.99 4.11 0.13
N ARG A 101 17.76 5.10 -0.73
CA ARG A 101 16.88 4.94 -1.90
C ARG A 101 17.32 3.85 -2.88
N ARG A 102 18.61 3.52 -2.94
CA ARG A 102 19.13 2.47 -3.83
C ARG A 102 18.79 1.06 -3.37
N PHE A 103 18.41 0.88 -2.10
CA PHE A 103 17.96 -0.42 -1.57
C PHE A 103 16.58 -0.83 -2.13
N ASN A 104 15.82 0.07 -2.70
CA ASN A 104 14.53 -0.21 -3.33
C ASN A 104 13.58 -1.04 -2.46
N PHE A 105 13.62 -0.86 -1.15
CA PHE A 105 12.70 -1.54 -0.25
C PHE A 105 11.28 -1.03 -0.48
N LYS A 106 10.31 -1.95 -0.37
CA LYS A 106 8.89 -1.61 -0.51
C LYS A 106 8.47 -0.55 0.50
N GLN A 107 7.54 0.30 0.09
CA GLN A 107 7.05 1.38 0.95
C GLN A 107 6.46 0.84 2.27
N SER A 108 5.84 -0.34 2.27
CA SER A 108 5.32 -0.99 3.48
C SER A 108 6.39 -1.27 4.55
N VAL A 109 7.61 -1.59 4.12
CA VAL A 109 8.75 -1.79 5.04
C VAL A 109 9.16 -0.46 5.68
N ILE A 110 9.25 0.58 4.87
CA ILE A 110 9.63 1.92 5.32
C ILE A 110 8.54 2.49 6.23
N ASP A 111 7.26 2.30 5.90
CA ASP A 111 6.13 2.73 6.73
C ASP A 111 6.18 2.03 8.10
N GLY A 112 6.49 0.73 8.17
CA GLY A 112 6.70 0.02 9.45
C GLY A 112 7.82 0.62 10.29
N TRP A 113 8.95 0.98 9.69
CA TRP A 113 10.04 1.65 10.42
C TRP A 113 9.67 3.07 10.89
N CYS A 114 8.83 3.79 10.13
CA CYS A 114 8.31 5.08 10.56
C CYS A 114 7.37 4.93 11.78
N GLU A 115 6.55 3.88 11.81
CA GLU A 115 5.70 3.55 12.95
C GLU A 115 6.50 3.19 14.19
N GLU A 116 7.59 2.39 14.04
CA GLU A 116 8.51 2.10 15.14
C GLU A 116 9.11 3.38 15.73
N VAL A 117 9.57 4.31 14.87
CA VAL A 117 10.13 5.59 15.32
C VAL A 117 9.08 6.45 16.02
N ALA A 118 7.84 6.43 15.58
CA ALA A 118 6.74 7.11 16.24
C ALA A 118 6.46 6.50 17.63
N ASN A 119 6.46 5.17 17.74
CA ASN A 119 6.25 4.43 18.99
C ASN A 119 7.37 4.68 20.02
N LEU A 120 8.57 5.02 19.54
CA LEU A 120 9.68 5.46 20.40
C LEU A 120 9.53 6.90 20.92
N GLY A 121 8.40 7.57 20.64
CA GLY A 121 8.06 8.88 21.17
C GLY A 121 8.55 10.06 20.32
N ASN A 122 8.90 9.86 19.06
CA ASN A 122 9.24 10.97 18.17
C ASN A 122 7.98 11.76 17.78
N GLU A 123 7.76 12.90 18.44
CA GLU A 123 6.56 13.74 18.25
C GLU A 123 6.38 14.23 16.79
N GLU A 124 7.48 14.59 16.13
CA GLU A 124 7.43 15.05 14.74
C GLU A 124 7.00 13.93 13.80
N MET A 125 7.45 12.69 14.03
CA MET A 125 7.03 11.50 13.28
C MET A 125 5.55 11.22 13.54
N ILE A 126 5.12 11.22 14.81
CA ILE A 126 3.71 10.99 15.20
C ILE A 126 2.80 11.99 14.47
N LYS A 127 3.12 13.27 14.50
CA LYS A 127 2.36 14.30 13.79
C LYS A 127 2.31 14.06 12.29
N THR A 128 3.46 13.72 11.69
CA THR A 128 3.57 13.48 10.25
C THR A 128 2.75 12.26 9.82
N LEU A 129 2.75 11.17 10.59
CA LEU A 129 1.94 9.98 10.31
C LEU A 129 0.44 10.26 10.51
N LYS A 130 0.04 11.06 11.49
CA LYS A 130 -1.36 11.51 11.64
C LYS A 130 -1.82 12.30 10.40
N ASP A 131 -1.01 13.23 9.92
CA ASP A 131 -1.33 14.01 8.71
C ASP A 131 -1.42 13.11 7.46
N LEU A 132 -0.51 12.12 7.35
CA LEU A 132 -0.52 11.13 6.27
C LEU A 132 -1.80 10.28 6.30
N ASN A 133 -2.14 9.72 7.46
CA ASN A 133 -3.30 8.87 7.62
C ASN A 133 -4.60 9.65 7.40
N LYS A 134 -4.68 10.90 7.90
CA LYS A 134 -5.82 11.77 7.63
C LYS A 134 -6.03 12.00 6.13
N ALA A 135 -4.96 12.30 5.38
CA ALA A 135 -5.07 12.49 3.94
C ALA A 135 -5.45 11.20 3.18
N LYS A 136 -4.94 10.02 3.62
CA LYS A 136 -5.34 8.72 3.07
C LYS A 136 -6.83 8.44 3.34
N SER A 137 -7.31 8.67 4.58
CA SER A 137 -8.73 8.47 4.95
C SER A 137 -9.65 9.36 4.13
N GLU A 138 -9.33 10.65 3.98
CA GLU A 138 -10.09 11.59 3.17
C GLU A 138 -10.26 11.10 1.71
N MET A 139 -9.19 10.53 1.13
CA MET A 139 -9.26 9.96 -0.21
C MET A 139 -10.08 8.67 -0.29
N ILE A 140 -9.98 7.81 0.72
CA ILE A 140 -10.75 6.56 0.80
C ILE A 140 -12.25 6.88 0.97
N GLU A 141 -12.62 7.72 1.94
CA GLU A 141 -13.99 8.07 2.27
C GLU A 141 -14.73 8.67 1.08
N ALA A 142 -14.11 9.58 0.33
CA ALA A 142 -14.69 10.16 -0.87
C ALA A 142 -14.96 9.13 -1.99
N ASN A 143 -14.28 7.98 -1.96
CA ASN A 143 -14.39 6.94 -3.01
C ASN A 143 -15.14 5.66 -2.56
N LEU A 144 -15.69 5.62 -1.33
CA LEU A 144 -16.43 4.43 -0.84
C LEU A 144 -17.67 4.12 -1.69
N ARG A 145 -18.30 5.13 -2.27
CA ARG A 145 -19.43 4.93 -3.21
C ARG A 145 -19.06 4.10 -4.44
N LEU A 146 -17.81 4.21 -4.91
CA LEU A 146 -17.29 3.38 -6.00
C LEU A 146 -17.27 1.89 -5.60
N VAL A 147 -16.80 1.59 -4.38
CA VAL A 147 -16.76 0.23 -3.85
C VAL A 147 -18.14 -0.37 -3.78
N ILE A 148 -19.12 0.37 -3.24
CA ILE A 148 -20.51 -0.09 -3.12
C ILE A 148 -21.11 -0.40 -4.50
N ALA A 149 -20.88 0.49 -5.49
CA ALA A 149 -21.36 0.29 -6.85
C ALA A 149 -20.78 -0.98 -7.50
N MET A 150 -19.53 -1.30 -7.17
CA MET A 150 -18.87 -2.52 -7.64
C MET A 150 -19.37 -3.75 -6.88
N ALA A 151 -19.44 -3.73 -5.55
CA ALA A 151 -19.88 -4.85 -4.72
C ALA A 151 -21.31 -5.31 -5.06
N LYS A 152 -22.21 -4.37 -5.34
CA LYS A 152 -23.59 -4.68 -5.80
C LYS A 152 -23.64 -5.60 -7.02
N LYS A 153 -22.66 -5.53 -7.94
CA LYS A 153 -22.60 -6.39 -9.14
C LYS A 153 -22.23 -7.84 -8.82
N TYR A 154 -21.63 -8.07 -7.66
CA TYR A 154 -21.19 -9.40 -7.19
C TYR A 154 -22.12 -9.97 -6.11
N ASN A 155 -23.18 -9.24 -5.75
CA ASN A 155 -24.17 -9.71 -4.79
C ASN A 155 -24.79 -11.04 -5.28
N LYS A 156 -25.17 -11.93 -4.35
CA LYS A 156 -25.73 -13.27 -4.62
C LYS A 156 -24.74 -14.32 -5.13
N ARG A 157 -23.43 -14.11 -4.93
CA ARG A 157 -22.39 -15.09 -5.31
C ARG A 157 -21.81 -15.85 -4.10
N GLY A 158 -22.62 -16.07 -3.05
CA GLY A 158 -22.23 -16.83 -1.86
C GLY A 158 -21.52 -16.04 -0.77
N VAL A 159 -21.25 -14.74 -0.99
CA VAL A 159 -20.65 -13.83 0.00
C VAL A 159 -21.63 -12.71 0.32
N SER A 160 -21.72 -12.29 1.57
CA SER A 160 -22.60 -11.20 1.98
C SER A 160 -22.20 -9.87 1.33
N LEU A 161 -23.16 -8.96 1.09
CA LEU A 161 -22.86 -7.66 0.50
C LEU A 161 -21.89 -6.84 1.36
N LEU A 162 -22.00 -6.93 2.69
CA LEU A 162 -21.10 -6.22 3.61
C LEU A 162 -19.67 -6.73 3.52
N ASP A 163 -19.48 -8.04 3.43
CA ASP A 163 -18.15 -8.62 3.29
C ASP A 163 -17.53 -8.24 1.93
N LEU A 164 -18.31 -8.27 0.85
CA LEU A 164 -17.86 -7.79 -0.47
C LEU A 164 -17.45 -6.31 -0.44
N ILE A 165 -18.17 -5.47 0.32
CA ILE A 165 -17.82 -4.07 0.51
C ILE A 165 -16.50 -3.96 1.28
N GLN A 166 -16.30 -4.72 2.36
CA GLN A 166 -15.06 -4.69 3.14
C GLN A 166 -13.85 -5.14 2.31
N GLU A 167 -13.98 -6.23 1.57
CA GLU A 167 -12.93 -6.67 0.65
C GLU A 167 -12.64 -5.62 -0.44
N GLY A 168 -13.68 -5.01 -0.98
CA GLY A 168 -13.55 -3.89 -1.92
C GLY A 168 -12.84 -2.67 -1.31
N ASN A 169 -13.11 -2.36 -0.03
CA ASN A 169 -12.41 -1.30 0.70
C ASN A 169 -10.92 -1.62 0.87
N MET A 170 -10.56 -2.88 1.14
CA MET A 170 -9.16 -3.31 1.17
C MET A 170 -8.47 -3.11 -0.19
N GLY A 171 -9.18 -3.38 -1.29
CA GLY A 171 -8.73 -3.07 -2.65
C GLY A 171 -8.54 -1.57 -2.88
N LEU A 172 -9.50 -0.74 -2.41
CA LEU A 172 -9.42 0.72 -2.50
C LEU A 172 -8.24 1.29 -1.73
N MET A 173 -7.97 0.80 -0.51
CA MET A 173 -6.80 1.20 0.29
C MET A 173 -5.49 0.90 -0.45
N LYS A 174 -5.35 -0.29 -1.06
CA LYS A 174 -4.20 -0.64 -1.90
C LYS A 174 -4.06 0.30 -3.11
N ALA A 175 -5.19 0.70 -3.71
CA ALA A 175 -5.18 1.66 -4.81
C ALA A 175 -4.66 3.03 -4.37
N VAL A 176 -5.10 3.57 -3.22
CA VAL A 176 -4.61 4.85 -2.67
C VAL A 176 -3.10 4.80 -2.40
N GLU A 177 -2.58 3.66 -1.98
CA GLU A 177 -1.14 3.53 -1.70
C GLU A 177 -0.27 3.55 -2.95
N LYS A 178 -0.76 3.00 -4.06
CA LYS A 178 0.01 2.78 -5.30
C LYS A 178 -0.30 3.79 -6.40
N PHE A 179 -1.27 4.66 -6.23
CA PHE A 179 -1.68 5.59 -7.29
C PHE A 179 -0.63 6.68 -7.56
N GLU A 180 -0.34 6.86 -8.84
CA GLU A 180 0.58 7.89 -9.35
C GLU A 180 -0.20 9.00 -10.06
N TYR A 181 -0.59 10.05 -9.34
CA TYR A 181 -1.37 11.17 -9.88
C TYR A 181 -0.68 11.90 -11.04
N LYS A 182 0.64 11.79 -11.15
CA LYS A 182 1.44 12.39 -12.23
C LYS A 182 1.14 11.84 -13.62
N ARG A 183 0.56 10.64 -13.69
CA ARG A 183 0.12 10.02 -14.95
C ARG A 183 -1.12 10.68 -15.57
N GLY A 184 -1.80 11.58 -14.85
CA GLY A 184 -2.90 12.40 -15.36
C GLY A 184 -4.26 11.71 -15.47
N TYR A 185 -4.38 10.42 -15.12
CA TYR A 185 -5.67 9.70 -15.08
C TYR A 185 -6.46 10.05 -13.81
N LYS A 186 -7.80 9.88 -13.86
CA LYS A 186 -8.65 9.96 -12.65
C LYS A 186 -8.35 8.78 -11.74
N PHE A 187 -8.39 9.03 -10.42
CA PHE A 187 -8.18 7.97 -9.42
C PHE A 187 -9.18 6.82 -9.57
N SER A 188 -10.46 7.12 -9.82
CA SER A 188 -11.52 6.12 -9.99
C SER A 188 -11.21 5.08 -11.08
N THR A 189 -10.56 5.47 -12.18
CA THR A 189 -10.15 4.56 -13.26
C THR A 189 -9.16 3.51 -12.75
N TYR A 190 -8.18 3.93 -11.97
CA TYR A 190 -7.18 3.04 -11.37
C TYR A 190 -7.74 2.20 -10.24
N ALA A 191 -8.52 2.83 -9.34
CA ALA A 191 -9.11 2.17 -8.18
C ALA A 191 -10.09 1.07 -8.57
N THR A 192 -10.87 1.25 -9.64
CA THR A 192 -11.81 0.25 -10.14
C THR A 192 -11.15 -1.11 -10.37
N TRP A 193 -9.92 -1.13 -10.89
CA TRP A 193 -9.20 -2.39 -11.12
C TRP A 193 -8.86 -3.11 -9.81
N TRP A 194 -8.33 -2.38 -8.81
CA TRP A 194 -7.99 -2.94 -7.50
C TRP A 194 -9.20 -3.42 -6.72
N VAL A 195 -10.27 -2.63 -6.72
CA VAL A 195 -11.54 -2.98 -6.07
C VAL A 195 -12.14 -4.24 -6.71
N ARG A 196 -12.18 -4.30 -8.05
CA ARG A 196 -12.68 -5.47 -8.77
C ARG A 196 -11.87 -6.71 -8.45
N GLN A 197 -10.55 -6.62 -8.44
CA GLN A 197 -9.68 -7.74 -8.13
C GLN A 197 -9.91 -8.25 -6.71
N ALA A 198 -9.99 -7.35 -5.71
CA ALA A 198 -10.23 -7.73 -4.33
C ALA A 198 -11.58 -8.43 -4.15
N ILE A 199 -12.67 -7.86 -4.69
CA ILE A 199 -14.00 -8.45 -4.63
C ILE A 199 -14.04 -9.81 -5.34
N SER A 200 -13.44 -9.94 -6.53
CA SER A 200 -13.40 -11.21 -7.26
C SER A 200 -12.63 -12.28 -6.53
N ALA A 201 -11.49 -11.92 -5.91
CA ALA A 201 -10.72 -12.84 -5.08
C ALA A 201 -11.55 -13.33 -3.87
N ALA A 202 -12.24 -12.42 -3.17
CA ALA A 202 -13.11 -12.77 -2.04
C ALA A 202 -14.24 -13.73 -2.45
N VAL A 203 -14.90 -13.49 -3.58
CA VAL A 203 -15.93 -14.39 -4.11
C VAL A 203 -15.35 -15.78 -4.42
N CYS A 204 -14.16 -15.85 -4.98
CA CYS A 204 -13.50 -17.14 -5.28
C CYS A 204 -13.09 -17.90 -4.00
N GLU A 205 -12.64 -17.16 -2.96
CA GLU A 205 -12.15 -17.78 -1.72
C GLU A 205 -13.26 -18.13 -0.73
N GLN A 206 -14.28 -17.31 -0.63
CA GLN A 206 -15.31 -17.37 0.43
C GLN A 206 -16.70 -17.76 -0.11
N GLY A 207 -16.93 -17.69 -1.41
CA GLY A 207 -18.25 -17.92 -2.01
C GLY A 207 -18.74 -19.36 -2.03
N ARG A 208 -17.88 -20.34 -1.70
CA ARG A 208 -18.21 -21.77 -1.70
C ARG A 208 -17.87 -22.41 -0.37
N THR A 209 -18.72 -23.31 0.14
CA THR A 209 -18.49 -24.09 1.35
C THR A 209 -17.21 -24.94 1.24
N ILE A 210 -16.95 -25.52 0.07
CA ILE A 210 -15.69 -26.20 -0.23
C ILE A 210 -14.87 -25.29 -1.13
N ARG A 211 -13.70 -24.85 -0.64
CA ARG A 211 -12.79 -23.97 -1.38
C ARG A 211 -12.26 -24.64 -2.63
N VAL A 212 -12.44 -23.97 -3.77
CA VAL A 212 -11.91 -24.40 -5.08
C VAL A 212 -10.78 -23.45 -5.49
N PRO A 213 -9.63 -23.94 -5.97
CA PRO A 213 -8.55 -23.08 -6.49
C PRO A 213 -9.02 -22.15 -7.60
N MET A 214 -8.47 -20.93 -7.66
CA MET A 214 -8.94 -19.88 -8.59
C MET A 214 -8.85 -20.32 -10.06
N HIS A 215 -7.79 -21.02 -10.47
CA HIS A 215 -7.64 -21.52 -11.84
C HIS A 215 -8.72 -22.53 -12.25
N MET A 216 -9.24 -23.32 -11.29
CA MET A 216 -10.35 -24.24 -11.56
C MET A 216 -11.68 -23.48 -11.75
N ILE A 217 -11.88 -22.39 -10.98
CA ILE A 217 -13.05 -21.52 -11.13
C ILE A 217 -13.04 -20.85 -12.51
N ASP A 218 -11.87 -20.38 -12.96
CA ASP A 218 -11.70 -19.79 -14.30
C ASP A 218 -12.01 -20.82 -15.41
N THR A 219 -11.63 -22.08 -15.20
CA THR A 219 -11.95 -23.17 -16.14
C THR A 219 -13.46 -23.45 -16.17
N ILE A 220 -14.11 -23.52 -15.01
CA ILE A 220 -15.57 -23.70 -14.91
C ILE A 220 -16.31 -22.57 -15.61
N ASN A 221 -15.91 -21.30 -15.38
CA ASN A 221 -16.51 -20.12 -16.01
C ASN A 221 -16.32 -20.05 -17.53
N LYS A 222 -15.33 -20.76 -18.09
CA LYS A 222 -15.14 -20.86 -19.55
C LYS A 222 -15.99 -21.95 -20.19
N ILE A 223 -16.43 -22.92 -19.41
CA ILE A 223 -17.25 -24.04 -19.89
C ILE A 223 -18.74 -23.71 -19.83
N LEU A 224 -19.15 -22.87 -18.86
CA LEU A 224 -20.52 -22.34 -18.71
C LEU A 224 -20.76 -21.17 -19.65
#